data_37a685af856a770a519d1bb7db3d1d31
#
_entry.id   37a685af856a770a519d1bb7db3d1d31
#
_cell.length_a   1.000
_cell.length_b   1.000
_cell.length_c   1.000
_cell.angle_alpha   90.00
_cell.angle_beta   90.00
_cell.angle_gamma   90.00
#
_symmetry.space_group_name_H-M   'P 1'
#
loop_
_entity.id
_entity.type
_entity.pdbx_description
1 polymer ?
#
loop_
_entity_poly.entity_id
_entity_poly.type
_entity_poly.pdbx_seq_one_letter_code
_entity_poly.pdbx_strand_id
1 'polypeptide(L)'
;MNNKKLNIAIIDDDLLFVQLLKNYIDQDDHYNVTLTATSGNAFIKEIDNNSIDILILDLRMSNGDGLDVMSALSQKDAEIKIIVLSSFYRRSFMGQMLKMGAHAFLPKEIELEELLNVINTVYHTGHYFSNEQIDVMRNQLSNKLPEFHSFSKDALTEREIDVLKLVCQQFSTKEIAETLFISPKTVETHKTNLMIKTCVKNMAGLVIYAVQNNIINAHEIVLLDK
;
A
#
# COMPACT_ATOMS: atom_id res chain seq x y z
N MET A 1 34.73 15.35 10.20
CA MET A 1 33.38 15.08 10.73
C MET A 1 33.04 13.66 10.33
N ASN A 2 32.77 12.77 11.28
CA ASN A 2 32.37 11.39 10.96
C ASN A 2 31.02 11.45 10.24
N ASN A 3 31.02 11.32 8.93
CA ASN A 3 29.76 11.16 8.16
C ASN A 3 29.22 9.75 8.49
N LYS A 4 28.34 9.65 9.50
CA LYS A 4 27.59 8.42 9.73
C LYS A 4 26.76 8.14 8.49
N LYS A 5 26.99 7.00 7.83
CA LYS A 5 26.17 6.57 6.70
C LYS A 5 24.73 6.35 7.16
N LEU A 6 23.78 6.69 6.30
CA LEU A 6 22.36 6.46 6.52
C LEU A 6 22.05 4.97 6.27
N ASN A 7 21.52 4.30 7.25
CA ASN A 7 21.17 2.88 7.16
C ASN A 7 19.79 2.71 6.52
N ILE A 8 19.74 1.97 5.44
CA ILE A 8 18.53 1.75 4.65
C ILE A 8 18.17 0.27 4.68
N ALA A 9 16.87 -0.02 4.86
CA ALA A 9 16.31 -1.34 4.60
C ALA A 9 15.45 -1.30 3.35
N ILE A 10 15.42 -2.42 2.61
CA ILE A 10 14.58 -2.58 1.40
C ILE A 10 13.76 -3.85 1.54
N ILE A 11 12.45 -3.73 1.38
CA ILE A 11 11.51 -4.87 1.39
C ILE A 11 10.69 -4.87 0.11
N ASP A 12 10.87 -5.92 -0.70
CA ASP A 12 10.14 -6.13 -1.94
C ASP A 12 10.25 -7.62 -2.33
N ASP A 13 9.20 -8.26 -2.82
CA ASP A 13 9.26 -9.67 -3.24
C ASP A 13 9.89 -9.86 -4.63
N ASP A 14 10.14 -8.79 -5.36
CA ASP A 14 10.96 -8.79 -6.57
C ASP A 14 12.46 -8.70 -6.22
N LEU A 15 13.11 -9.87 -6.14
CA LEU A 15 14.55 -9.98 -5.86
C LEU A 15 15.42 -9.17 -6.81
N LEU A 16 15.05 -9.07 -8.09
CA LEU A 16 15.82 -8.34 -9.08
C LEU A 16 15.77 -6.84 -8.80
N PHE A 17 14.58 -6.35 -8.47
CA PHE A 17 14.38 -4.96 -8.08
C PHE A 17 15.16 -4.61 -6.80
N VAL A 18 15.10 -5.47 -5.78
CA VAL A 18 15.86 -5.30 -4.53
C VAL A 18 17.36 -5.22 -4.80
N GLN A 19 17.91 -6.12 -5.63
CA GLN A 19 19.34 -6.14 -5.95
C GLN A 19 19.76 -4.90 -6.74
N LEU A 20 18.96 -4.48 -7.73
CA LEU A 20 19.21 -3.28 -8.52
C LEU A 20 19.25 -2.06 -7.60
N LEU A 21 18.24 -1.91 -6.77
CA LEU A 21 18.09 -0.76 -5.88
C LEU A 21 19.21 -0.72 -4.84
N LYS A 22 19.54 -1.88 -4.23
CA LYS A 22 20.68 -1.99 -3.30
C LYS A 22 21.99 -1.58 -3.98
N ASN A 23 22.29 -2.14 -5.14
CA ASN A 23 23.53 -1.83 -5.85
C ASN A 23 23.63 -0.35 -6.22
N TYR A 24 22.53 0.28 -6.58
CA TYR A 24 22.49 1.70 -6.91
C TYR A 24 22.70 2.59 -5.68
N ILE A 25 22.00 2.30 -4.59
CA ILE A 25 22.09 3.06 -3.34
C ILE A 25 23.49 2.94 -2.72
N ASP A 26 24.07 1.74 -2.70
CA ASP A 26 25.40 1.48 -2.12
C ASP A 26 26.57 2.11 -2.92
N GLN A 27 26.31 2.64 -4.14
CA GLN A 27 27.31 3.42 -4.88
C GLN A 27 27.57 4.81 -4.27
N ASP A 28 26.62 5.34 -3.52
CA ASP A 28 26.77 6.62 -2.83
C ASP A 28 27.31 6.40 -1.40
N ASP A 29 28.42 7.03 -1.10
CA ASP A 29 29.10 6.88 0.19
C ASP A 29 28.30 7.38 1.41
N HIS A 30 27.21 8.09 1.20
CA HIS A 30 26.31 8.58 2.26
C HIS A 30 25.32 7.52 2.73
N TYR A 31 25.09 6.46 1.97
CA TYR A 31 24.09 5.44 2.23
C TYR A 31 24.70 4.06 2.47
N ASN A 32 23.97 3.21 3.14
CA ASN A 32 24.34 1.83 3.39
C ASN A 32 23.07 0.96 3.50
N VAL A 33 22.88 0.03 2.56
CA VAL A 33 21.76 -0.91 2.64
C VAL A 33 22.11 -2.04 3.59
N THR A 34 21.64 -1.94 4.84
CA THR A 34 21.96 -2.85 5.95
C THR A 34 21.08 -4.10 5.99
N LEU A 35 19.86 -4.01 5.44
CA LEU A 35 18.90 -5.11 5.47
C LEU A 35 18.11 -5.15 4.17
N THR A 36 17.95 -6.35 3.61
CA THR A 36 17.02 -6.61 2.51
C THR A 36 16.14 -7.79 2.85
N ALA A 37 14.84 -7.71 2.55
CA ALA A 37 13.90 -8.79 2.77
C ALA A 37 12.95 -8.93 1.58
N THR A 38 12.50 -10.16 1.33
CA THR A 38 11.53 -10.48 0.27
C THR A 38 10.11 -10.65 0.78
N SER A 39 9.90 -10.40 2.07
CA SER A 39 8.58 -10.43 2.68
C SER A 39 8.57 -9.63 3.97
N GLY A 40 7.39 -9.11 4.34
CA GLY A 40 7.19 -8.38 5.59
C GLY A 40 7.49 -9.26 6.82
N ASN A 41 7.13 -10.54 6.77
CA ASN A 41 7.39 -11.48 7.87
C ASN A 41 8.89 -11.74 8.10
N ALA A 42 9.69 -11.80 7.02
CA ALA A 42 11.15 -11.93 7.15
C ALA A 42 11.75 -10.67 7.79
N PHE A 43 11.33 -9.49 7.33
CA PHE A 43 11.79 -8.22 7.87
C PHE A 43 11.48 -8.06 9.37
N ILE A 44 10.25 -8.35 9.81
CA ILE A 44 9.83 -8.18 11.21
C ILE A 44 10.68 -9.04 12.16
N LYS A 45 11.22 -10.17 11.71
CA LYS A 45 12.10 -11.04 12.50
C LYS A 45 13.50 -10.47 12.68
N GLU A 46 13.97 -9.68 11.71
CA GLU A 46 15.35 -9.21 11.66
C GLU A 46 15.50 -7.74 12.08
N ILE A 47 14.41 -6.99 12.14
CA ILE A 47 14.44 -5.55 12.41
C ILE A 47 15.12 -5.19 13.74
N ASP A 48 14.90 -5.97 14.79
CA ASP A 48 15.40 -5.67 16.14
C ASP A 48 16.94 -5.81 16.24
N ASN A 49 17.58 -6.45 15.27
CA ASN A 49 19.02 -6.65 15.19
C ASN A 49 19.73 -5.59 14.32
N ASN A 50 18.98 -4.69 13.68
CA ASN A 50 19.50 -3.73 12.72
C ASN A 50 19.13 -2.31 13.09
N SER A 51 20.10 -1.40 13.03
CA SER A 51 19.82 0.04 13.10
C SER A 51 19.39 0.49 11.71
N ILE A 52 18.14 0.91 11.55
CA ILE A 52 17.55 1.33 10.29
C ILE A 52 17.04 2.76 10.45
N ASP A 53 17.48 3.65 9.58
CA ASP A 53 17.03 5.05 9.54
C ASP A 53 15.85 5.21 8.55
N ILE A 54 15.93 4.52 7.39
CA ILE A 54 14.91 4.55 6.33
C ILE A 54 14.55 3.14 5.89
N LEU A 55 13.26 2.91 5.72
CA LEU A 55 12.69 1.70 5.12
C LEU A 55 12.09 2.04 3.76
N ILE A 56 12.57 1.40 2.70
CA ILE A 56 11.93 1.37 1.38
C ILE A 56 11.06 0.12 1.34
N LEU A 57 9.76 0.29 1.13
CA LEU A 57 8.76 -0.74 1.33
C LEU A 57 7.83 -0.88 0.13
N ASP A 58 7.78 -2.07 -0.47
CA ASP A 58 6.66 -2.41 -1.35
C ASP A 58 5.41 -2.74 -0.52
N LEU A 59 4.26 -2.31 -1.00
CA LEU A 59 2.98 -2.61 -0.36
C LEU A 59 2.50 -4.04 -0.63
N ARG A 60 2.84 -4.59 -1.79
CA ARG A 60 2.26 -5.84 -2.27
C ARG A 60 3.29 -6.94 -2.37
N MET A 61 3.32 -7.77 -1.36
CA MET A 61 4.20 -8.92 -1.31
C MET A 61 3.41 -10.20 -1.04
N SER A 62 3.88 -11.32 -1.58
CA SER A 62 3.21 -12.63 -1.49
C SER A 62 3.15 -13.21 -0.07
N ASN A 63 4.08 -12.83 0.83
CA ASN A 63 4.20 -13.35 2.21
C ASN A 63 4.35 -12.23 3.24
N GLY A 64 3.24 -11.66 3.68
CA GLY A 64 3.23 -10.53 4.62
C GLY A 64 3.21 -9.20 3.87
N ASP A 65 2.08 -8.54 3.92
CA ASP A 65 1.80 -7.29 3.22
C ASP A 65 2.60 -6.13 3.82
N GLY A 66 2.98 -5.16 3.00
CA GLY A 66 3.60 -3.92 3.47
C GLY A 66 2.76 -3.16 4.50
N LEU A 67 1.44 -3.27 4.44
CA LEU A 67 0.54 -2.70 5.45
C LEU A 67 0.72 -3.35 6.82
N ASP A 68 1.01 -4.65 6.88
CA ASP A 68 1.30 -5.35 8.14
C ASP A 68 2.63 -4.89 8.74
N VAL A 69 3.64 -4.66 7.88
CA VAL A 69 4.93 -4.07 8.29
C VAL A 69 4.73 -2.68 8.89
N MET A 70 3.99 -1.80 8.21
CA MET A 70 3.70 -0.44 8.70
C MET A 70 2.95 -0.47 10.04
N SER A 71 1.97 -1.36 10.17
CA SER A 71 1.22 -1.54 11.41
C SER A 71 2.11 -2.02 12.56
N ALA A 72 3.01 -2.98 12.30
CA ALA A 72 3.95 -3.49 13.29
C ALA A 72 4.96 -2.42 13.74
N LEU A 73 5.47 -1.60 12.80
CA LEU A 73 6.38 -0.50 13.10
C LEU A 73 5.71 0.60 13.94
N SER A 74 4.47 0.94 13.61
CA SER A 74 3.70 1.92 14.38
C SER A 74 3.47 1.47 15.83
N GLN A 75 3.28 0.17 16.07
CA GLN A 75 3.10 -0.38 17.43
C GLN A 75 4.40 -0.39 18.24
N LYS A 76 5.55 -0.46 17.57
CA LYS A 76 6.88 -0.46 18.22
C LYS A 76 7.40 0.95 18.53
N ASP A 77 6.68 2.00 18.15
CA ASP A 77 7.15 3.41 18.25
C ASP A 77 8.54 3.61 17.63
N ALA A 78 8.79 2.91 16.53
CA ALA A 78 10.08 2.92 15.87
C ALA A 78 10.27 4.23 15.09
N GLU A 79 11.39 4.91 15.29
CA GLU A 79 11.75 6.16 14.58
C GLU A 79 12.13 5.95 13.10
N ILE A 80 11.81 4.78 12.54
CA ILE A 80 12.14 4.43 11.15
C ILE A 80 11.24 5.22 10.19
N LYS A 81 11.85 5.92 9.25
CA LYS A 81 11.10 6.66 8.22
C LYS A 81 10.76 5.75 7.04
N ILE A 82 9.49 5.67 6.69
CA ILE A 82 8.96 4.73 5.71
C ILE A 82 8.72 5.43 4.38
N ILE A 83 9.41 4.99 3.33
CA ILE A 83 9.19 5.36 1.93
C ILE A 83 8.50 4.19 1.25
N VAL A 84 7.25 4.38 0.87
CA VAL A 84 6.48 3.36 0.16
C VAL A 84 6.71 3.50 -1.33
N LEU A 85 7.18 2.42 -1.98
CA LEU A 85 7.23 2.28 -3.44
C LEU A 85 6.13 1.32 -3.89
N SER A 86 5.33 1.69 -4.89
CA SER A 86 4.23 0.84 -5.33
C SER A 86 4.04 0.86 -6.84
N SER A 87 3.87 -0.31 -7.44
CA SER A 87 3.39 -0.45 -8.84
C SER A 87 1.92 -0.01 -9.00
N PHE A 88 1.20 0.16 -7.89
CA PHE A 88 -0.19 0.63 -7.84
C PHE A 88 -0.29 2.02 -7.25
N TYR A 89 0.64 2.90 -7.62
CA TYR A 89 0.60 4.28 -7.19
C TYR A 89 -0.68 4.98 -7.66
N ARG A 90 -1.50 5.43 -6.72
CA ARG A 90 -2.69 6.24 -6.97
C ARG A 90 -2.77 7.35 -5.93
N ARG A 91 -3.12 8.55 -6.38
CA ARG A 91 -3.26 9.74 -5.52
C ARG A 91 -4.29 9.56 -4.41
N SER A 92 -5.35 8.77 -4.67
CA SER A 92 -6.40 8.46 -3.68
C SER A 92 -5.88 7.71 -2.46
N PHE A 93 -4.84 6.91 -2.59
CA PHE A 93 -4.25 6.17 -1.47
C PHE A 93 -3.32 7.00 -0.59
N MET A 94 -2.93 8.18 -1.05
CA MET A 94 -1.98 9.01 -0.33
C MET A 94 -2.40 9.33 1.10
N GLY A 95 -3.61 9.87 1.26
CA GLY A 95 -4.12 10.23 2.58
C GLY A 95 -4.15 9.04 3.55
N GLN A 96 -4.34 7.83 3.03
CA GLN A 96 -4.30 6.62 3.83
C GLN A 96 -2.87 6.18 4.14
N MET A 97 -1.96 6.20 3.16
CA MET A 97 -0.55 5.90 3.41
C MET A 97 0.04 6.81 4.49
N LEU A 98 -0.32 8.10 4.46
CA LEU A 98 0.08 9.06 5.50
C LEU A 98 -0.51 8.72 6.87
N LYS A 99 -1.81 8.39 6.94
CA LYS A 99 -2.45 7.97 8.20
C LYS A 99 -1.83 6.71 8.78
N MET A 100 -1.27 5.86 7.93
CA MET A 100 -0.55 4.64 8.33
C MET A 100 0.92 4.88 8.67
N GLY A 101 1.41 6.12 8.57
CA GLY A 101 2.77 6.49 8.95
C GLY A 101 3.78 6.45 7.80
N ALA A 102 3.35 6.42 6.53
CA ALA A 102 4.27 6.62 5.42
C ALA A 102 4.82 8.06 5.40
N HIS A 103 6.12 8.21 5.21
CA HIS A 103 6.81 9.50 5.09
C HIS A 103 6.92 9.96 3.64
N ALA A 104 6.84 9.02 2.69
CA ALA A 104 6.68 9.26 1.27
C ALA A 104 5.89 8.11 0.64
N PHE A 105 5.16 8.40 -0.46
CA PHE A 105 4.45 7.41 -1.26
C PHE A 105 4.71 7.70 -2.75
N LEU A 106 5.34 6.77 -3.46
CA LEU A 106 5.91 6.96 -4.78
C LEU A 106 5.59 5.77 -5.70
N PRO A 107 5.55 5.98 -7.03
CA PRO A 107 5.50 4.88 -7.99
C PRO A 107 6.84 4.12 -8.02
N LYS A 108 6.80 2.80 -8.28
CA LYS A 108 8.02 2.00 -8.49
C LYS A 108 8.81 2.41 -9.75
N GLU A 109 8.15 3.08 -10.69
CA GLU A 109 8.73 3.61 -11.91
C GLU A 109 9.51 4.92 -11.72
N ILE A 110 9.67 5.38 -10.47
CA ILE A 110 10.44 6.58 -10.14
C ILE A 110 11.90 6.43 -10.63
N GLU A 111 12.46 7.50 -11.17
CA GLU A 111 13.89 7.57 -11.53
C GLU A 111 14.76 7.37 -10.28
N LEU A 112 15.81 6.56 -10.40
CA LEU A 112 16.66 6.20 -9.25
C LEU A 112 17.35 7.43 -8.62
N GLU A 113 17.72 8.40 -9.44
CA GLU A 113 18.30 9.67 -8.96
C GLU A 113 17.28 10.47 -8.14
N GLU A 114 16.02 10.52 -8.59
CA GLU A 114 14.95 11.16 -7.83
C GLU A 114 14.69 10.43 -6.52
N LEU A 115 14.75 9.10 -6.50
CA LEU A 115 14.61 8.32 -5.26
C LEU A 115 15.69 8.69 -4.23
N LEU A 116 16.95 8.88 -4.62
CA LEU A 116 18.00 9.33 -3.69
C LEU A 116 17.67 10.72 -3.13
N ASN A 117 17.16 11.64 -3.96
CA ASN A 117 16.70 12.94 -3.49
C ASN A 117 15.55 12.83 -2.48
N VAL A 118 14.61 11.91 -2.72
CA VAL A 118 13.51 11.64 -1.78
C VAL A 118 14.04 11.06 -0.48
N ILE A 119 14.95 10.09 -0.51
CA ILE A 119 15.59 9.51 0.68
C ILE A 119 16.22 10.63 1.53
N ASN A 120 17.03 11.48 0.91
CA ASN A 120 17.69 12.60 1.59
C ASN A 120 16.66 13.59 2.17
N THR A 121 15.62 13.93 1.40
CA THR A 121 14.56 14.84 1.84
C THR A 121 13.81 14.26 3.04
N VAL A 122 13.36 13.01 2.95
CA VAL A 122 12.64 12.31 4.04
C VAL A 122 13.51 12.24 5.30
N TYR A 123 14.81 11.98 5.14
CA TYR A 123 15.73 11.94 6.29
C TYR A 123 15.82 13.29 7.02
N HIS A 124 15.94 14.39 6.29
CA HIS A 124 16.15 15.72 6.89
C HIS A 124 14.86 16.42 7.30
N THR A 125 13.79 16.28 6.53
CA THR A 125 12.53 17.02 6.74
C THR A 125 11.42 16.19 7.37
N GLY A 126 11.59 14.85 7.41
CA GLY A 126 10.61 13.91 7.94
C GLY A 126 9.60 13.41 6.90
N HIS A 127 9.45 14.07 5.76
CA HIS A 127 8.46 13.67 4.74
C HIS A 127 8.81 14.22 3.36
N TYR A 128 8.26 13.59 2.32
CA TYR A 128 8.30 14.08 0.94
C TYR A 128 6.92 13.95 0.30
N PHE A 129 6.45 15.07 -0.28
CA PHE A 129 5.22 15.13 -1.06
C PHE A 129 5.44 15.91 -2.34
N SER A 130 5.01 15.37 -3.47
CA SER A 130 4.95 16.13 -4.71
C SER A 130 3.92 17.27 -4.61
N ASN A 131 4.03 18.29 -5.45
CA ASN A 131 3.06 19.40 -5.48
C ASN A 131 1.62 18.88 -5.68
N GLU A 132 1.44 17.87 -6.51
CA GLU A 132 0.14 17.24 -6.75
C GLU A 132 -0.41 16.55 -5.50
N GLN A 133 0.47 15.97 -4.72
CA GLN A 133 0.15 15.32 -3.45
C GLN A 133 -0.28 16.35 -2.41
N ILE A 134 0.39 17.48 -2.35
CA ILE A 134 0.04 18.59 -1.47
C ILE A 134 -1.34 19.14 -1.82
N ASP A 135 -1.70 19.23 -3.10
CA ASP A 135 -3.03 19.71 -3.52
C ASP A 135 -4.15 18.74 -3.11
N VAL A 136 -3.92 17.43 -3.20
CA VAL A 136 -4.86 16.43 -2.66
C VAL A 136 -5.05 16.60 -1.16
N MET A 137 -3.96 16.80 -0.41
CA MET A 137 -4.02 17.01 1.04
C MET A 137 -4.76 18.32 1.38
N ARG A 138 -4.50 19.42 0.69
CA ARG A 138 -5.21 20.70 0.88
C ARG A 138 -6.72 20.57 0.67
N ASN A 139 -7.11 19.81 -0.37
CA ASN A 139 -8.52 19.56 -0.66
C ASN A 139 -9.20 18.71 0.42
N GLN A 140 -8.46 17.80 1.06
CA GLN A 140 -8.96 16.98 2.18
C GLN A 140 -9.03 17.76 3.49
N LEU A 141 -8.15 18.73 3.71
CA LEU A 141 -8.10 19.57 4.92
C LEU A 141 -9.04 20.77 4.85
N SER A 142 -9.30 21.30 3.67
CA SER A 142 -10.34 22.33 3.50
C SER A 142 -11.68 21.65 3.71
N ASN A 143 -12.33 21.91 4.83
CA ASN A 143 -13.64 21.40 5.30
C ASN A 143 -14.85 21.64 4.35
N LYS A 144 -14.65 21.67 3.09
CA LYS A 144 -15.62 21.18 2.13
C LYS A 144 -15.45 19.67 2.17
N LEU A 145 -16.09 19.04 3.18
CA LEU A 145 -16.48 17.65 3.03
C LEU A 145 -17.05 17.55 1.61
N PRO A 146 -16.39 16.88 0.67
CA PRO A 146 -17.18 16.27 -0.35
C PRO A 146 -17.99 15.26 0.47
N GLU A 147 -19.30 15.42 0.48
CA GLU A 147 -20.16 14.27 0.60
C GLU A 147 -19.45 13.16 -0.14
N PHE A 148 -19.38 11.95 0.43
CA PHE A 148 -18.69 10.76 -0.08
C PHE A 148 -19.09 10.36 -1.51
N HIS A 149 -19.56 11.28 -2.34
CA HIS A 149 -20.15 11.13 -3.66
C HIS A 149 -19.31 11.66 -4.82
N SER A 150 -18.05 12.09 -4.63
CA SER A 150 -17.31 12.67 -5.76
C SER A 150 -15.83 12.34 -5.84
N PHE A 151 -15.47 11.06 -5.73
CA PHE A 151 -14.22 10.57 -6.31
C PHE A 151 -14.51 9.90 -7.65
N SER A 152 -14.86 10.69 -8.64
CA SER A 152 -15.32 10.20 -9.93
C SER A 152 -14.27 9.56 -10.85
N LYS A 153 -13.06 9.30 -10.38
CA LYS A 153 -12.07 8.46 -11.07
C LYS A 153 -11.53 7.29 -10.25
N ASP A 154 -11.66 7.32 -8.91
CA ASP A 154 -11.23 6.26 -8.00
C ASP A 154 -12.41 5.54 -7.32
N ALA A 155 -13.64 5.88 -7.66
CA ALA A 155 -14.82 5.12 -7.28
C ALA A 155 -14.68 3.68 -7.79
N LEU A 156 -15.24 2.73 -7.04
CA LEU A 156 -15.39 1.37 -7.55
C LEU A 156 -16.11 1.45 -8.89
N THR A 157 -15.53 0.83 -9.92
CA THR A 157 -16.21 0.73 -11.22
C THR A 157 -17.48 -0.11 -11.05
N GLU A 158 -18.46 0.05 -11.94
CA GLU A 158 -19.67 -0.77 -11.95
C GLU A 158 -19.32 -2.26 -11.87
N ARG A 159 -18.28 -2.67 -12.60
CA ARG A 159 -17.82 -4.06 -12.61
C ARG A 159 -17.23 -4.52 -11.26
N GLU A 160 -16.52 -3.65 -10.58
CA GLU A 160 -16.01 -3.94 -9.23
C GLU A 160 -17.15 -3.99 -8.21
N ILE A 161 -18.18 -3.14 -8.34
CA ILE A 161 -19.39 -3.20 -7.52
C ILE A 161 -20.14 -4.51 -7.75
N ASP A 162 -20.29 -4.97 -8.99
CA ASP A 162 -20.90 -6.25 -9.30
C ASP A 162 -20.17 -7.42 -8.64
N VAL A 163 -18.83 -7.45 -8.79
CA VAL A 163 -18.00 -8.46 -8.14
C VAL A 163 -18.13 -8.39 -6.61
N LEU A 164 -18.10 -7.19 -6.03
CA LEU A 164 -18.23 -6.99 -4.59
C LEU A 164 -19.57 -7.50 -4.05
N LYS A 165 -20.67 -7.22 -4.74
CA LYS A 165 -22.00 -7.73 -4.37
C LYS A 165 -22.05 -9.25 -4.37
N LEU A 166 -21.48 -9.90 -5.41
CA LEU A 166 -21.44 -11.37 -5.47
C LEU A 166 -20.51 -11.97 -4.41
N VAL A 167 -19.40 -11.31 -4.09
CA VAL A 167 -18.55 -11.70 -2.95
C VAL A 167 -19.33 -11.66 -1.63
N CYS A 168 -20.11 -10.61 -1.39
CA CYS A 168 -20.95 -10.48 -0.21
C CYS A 168 -22.05 -11.56 -0.16
N GLN A 169 -22.52 -12.06 -1.30
CA GLN A 169 -23.47 -13.15 -1.44
C GLN A 169 -22.79 -14.54 -1.39
N GLN A 170 -21.51 -14.60 -1.02
CA GLN A 170 -20.72 -15.84 -0.84
C GLN A 170 -20.47 -16.65 -2.13
N PHE A 171 -20.61 -16.03 -3.31
CA PHE A 171 -20.26 -16.69 -4.56
C PHE A 171 -18.75 -16.98 -4.64
N SER A 172 -18.40 -18.18 -5.08
CA SER A 172 -17.04 -18.55 -5.38
C SER A 172 -16.52 -17.79 -6.61
N THR A 173 -15.21 -17.73 -6.79
CA THR A 173 -14.57 -17.10 -7.97
C THR A 173 -15.11 -17.67 -9.28
N LYS A 174 -15.40 -18.99 -9.32
CA LYS A 174 -15.93 -19.66 -10.51
C LYS A 174 -17.36 -19.24 -10.79
N GLU A 175 -18.23 -19.21 -9.80
CA GLU A 175 -19.63 -18.78 -9.92
C GLU A 175 -19.72 -17.29 -10.30
N ILE A 176 -18.87 -16.44 -9.72
CA ILE A 176 -18.78 -15.02 -10.14
C ILE A 176 -18.38 -14.90 -11.61
N ALA A 177 -17.39 -15.69 -12.04
CA ALA A 177 -16.93 -15.71 -13.43
C ALA A 177 -18.03 -16.10 -14.39
N GLU A 178 -18.79 -17.15 -14.06
CA GLU A 178 -19.94 -17.62 -14.84
C GLU A 178 -21.07 -16.59 -14.87
N THR A 179 -21.44 -16.04 -13.71
CA THR A 179 -22.50 -15.03 -13.58
C THR A 179 -22.19 -13.75 -14.35
N LEU A 180 -20.94 -13.33 -14.34
CA LEU A 180 -20.52 -12.07 -14.98
C LEU A 180 -19.94 -12.24 -16.38
N PHE A 181 -19.91 -13.46 -16.91
CA PHE A 181 -19.37 -13.80 -18.25
C PHE A 181 -17.91 -13.34 -18.44
N ILE A 182 -17.06 -13.56 -17.45
CA ILE A 182 -15.63 -13.24 -17.49
C ILE A 182 -14.79 -14.44 -17.04
N SER A 183 -13.47 -14.38 -17.23
CA SER A 183 -12.60 -15.46 -16.76
C SER A 183 -12.42 -15.45 -15.22
N PRO A 184 -12.21 -16.61 -14.58
CA PRO A 184 -11.86 -16.68 -13.16
C PRO A 184 -10.64 -15.80 -12.80
N LYS A 185 -9.65 -15.73 -13.70
CA LYS A 185 -8.47 -14.86 -13.54
C LYS A 185 -8.87 -13.37 -13.50
N THR A 186 -9.84 -12.96 -14.32
CA THR A 186 -10.37 -11.59 -14.32
C THR A 186 -11.09 -11.27 -13.02
N VAL A 187 -11.83 -12.24 -12.45
CA VAL A 187 -12.48 -12.08 -11.13
C VAL A 187 -11.43 -11.86 -10.04
N GLU A 188 -10.36 -12.66 -10.02
CA GLU A 188 -9.28 -12.48 -9.04
C GLU A 188 -8.61 -11.11 -9.18
N THR A 189 -8.45 -10.61 -10.41
CA THR A 189 -7.96 -9.25 -10.65
C THR A 189 -8.90 -8.21 -10.05
N HIS A 190 -10.22 -8.35 -10.24
CA HIS A 190 -11.21 -7.43 -9.64
C HIS A 190 -11.22 -7.51 -8.11
N LYS A 191 -11.17 -8.71 -7.51
CA LYS A 191 -11.07 -8.88 -6.05
C LYS A 191 -9.82 -8.20 -5.48
N THR A 192 -8.70 -8.36 -6.16
CA THR A 192 -7.45 -7.71 -5.80
C THR A 192 -7.57 -6.18 -5.88
N ASN A 193 -8.12 -5.65 -6.97
CA ASN A 193 -8.35 -4.22 -7.13
C ASN A 193 -9.35 -3.68 -6.08
N LEU A 194 -10.37 -4.45 -5.73
CA LEU A 194 -11.32 -4.11 -4.67
C LEU A 194 -10.60 -3.97 -3.34
N MET A 195 -9.80 -4.97 -2.92
CA MET A 195 -9.06 -4.90 -1.66
C MET A 195 -8.13 -3.69 -1.61
N ILE A 196 -7.48 -3.38 -2.73
CA ILE A 196 -6.62 -2.19 -2.84
C ILE A 196 -7.43 -0.91 -2.72
N LYS A 197 -8.50 -0.76 -3.52
CA LYS A 197 -9.32 0.46 -3.55
C LYS A 197 -10.06 0.73 -2.25
N THR A 198 -10.47 -0.34 -1.56
CA THR A 198 -11.19 -0.25 -0.29
C THR A 198 -10.26 -0.31 0.92
N CYS A 199 -8.97 -0.59 0.67
CA CYS A 199 -7.93 -0.69 1.70
C CYS A 199 -8.24 -1.73 2.79
N VAL A 200 -8.80 -2.85 2.39
CA VAL A 200 -9.09 -3.96 3.29
C VAL A 200 -8.14 -5.13 3.06
N LYS A 201 -7.83 -5.91 4.09
CA LYS A 201 -6.83 -6.98 4.06
C LYS A 201 -7.32 -8.30 3.46
N ASN A 202 -8.65 -8.54 3.49
CA ASN A 202 -9.21 -9.84 3.11
C ASN A 202 -10.69 -9.71 2.70
N MET A 203 -11.29 -10.83 2.30
CA MET A 203 -12.70 -10.89 1.89
C MET A 203 -13.67 -10.45 3.00
N ALA A 204 -13.39 -10.78 4.26
CA ALA A 204 -14.22 -10.33 5.38
C ALA A 204 -14.21 -8.80 5.49
N GLY A 205 -13.05 -8.17 5.31
CA GLY A 205 -12.93 -6.71 5.24
C GLY A 205 -13.74 -6.10 4.08
N LEU A 206 -13.78 -6.76 2.91
CA LEU A 206 -14.61 -6.31 1.78
C LEU A 206 -16.10 -6.35 2.11
N VAL A 207 -16.58 -7.38 2.80
CA VAL A 207 -17.98 -7.50 3.22
C VAL A 207 -18.33 -6.38 4.22
N ILE A 208 -17.46 -6.15 5.21
CA ILE A 208 -17.64 -5.06 6.19
C ILE A 208 -17.67 -3.69 5.47
N TYR A 209 -16.73 -3.47 4.54
CA TYR A 209 -16.69 -2.24 3.73
C TYR A 209 -17.98 -2.04 2.94
N ALA A 210 -18.49 -3.09 2.28
CA ALA A 210 -19.72 -3.03 1.49
C ALA A 210 -20.93 -2.63 2.33
N VAL A 211 -21.05 -3.16 3.55
CA VAL A 211 -22.13 -2.83 4.49
C VAL A 211 -21.97 -1.38 5.01
N GLN A 212 -20.78 -0.99 5.44
CA GLN A 212 -20.52 0.34 5.99
C GLN A 212 -20.75 1.46 4.97
N ASN A 213 -20.53 1.18 3.68
CA ASN A 213 -20.73 2.13 2.59
C ASN A 213 -22.08 1.98 1.88
N ASN A 214 -23.02 1.22 2.46
CA ASN A 214 -24.36 0.98 1.92
C ASN A 214 -24.37 0.42 0.47
N ILE A 215 -23.31 -0.31 0.06
CA ILE A 215 -23.25 -0.98 -1.24
C ILE A 215 -24.15 -2.23 -1.23
N ILE A 216 -24.26 -2.85 -0.05
CA ILE A 216 -25.19 -3.96 0.23
C ILE A 216 -25.78 -3.78 1.62
N ASN A 217 -27.04 -4.16 1.79
CA ASN A 217 -27.66 -4.18 3.12
C ASN A 217 -27.27 -5.46 3.87
N ALA A 218 -27.07 -5.36 5.19
CA ALA A 218 -26.72 -6.53 6.01
C ALA A 218 -27.76 -7.66 5.89
N HIS A 219 -29.02 -7.34 5.62
CA HIS A 219 -30.12 -8.32 5.40
C HIS A 219 -30.05 -9.04 4.03
N GLU A 220 -29.27 -8.53 3.09
CA GLU A 220 -29.04 -9.13 1.76
C GLU A 220 -27.87 -10.13 1.76
N ILE A 221 -27.13 -10.21 2.88
CA ILE A 221 -26.07 -11.19 3.05
C ILE A 221 -26.74 -12.53 3.36
N VAL A 222 -26.79 -13.40 2.37
CA VAL A 222 -27.35 -14.75 2.52
C VAL A 222 -26.43 -15.58 3.39
N LEU A 223 -26.89 -15.94 4.60
CA LEU A 223 -26.26 -17.01 5.38
C LEU A 223 -26.80 -18.31 4.80
N LEU A 224 -25.92 -19.09 4.14
CA LEU A 224 -26.30 -20.42 3.66
C LEU A 224 -26.65 -21.28 4.88
N ASP A 225 -27.92 -21.59 5.05
CA ASP A 225 -28.37 -22.65 5.98
C ASP A 225 -27.73 -23.97 5.52
N LYS A 226 -27.03 -24.63 6.43
CA LYS A 226 -26.43 -25.95 6.23
C LYS A 226 -27.46 -27.04 6.10
#